data_2a4f27963ffcde4e1950d4d415f84a65
#
_entry.id   2a4f27963ffcde4e1950d4d415f84a65
#
_cell.length_a   1.000
_cell.length_b   1.000
_cell.length_c   1.000
_cell.angle_alpha   90.00
_cell.angle_beta   90.00
_cell.angle_gamma   90.00
#
_symmetry.space_group_name_H-M   'P 1'
#
loop_
_entity.id
_entity.type
_entity.pdbx_description
1 polymer ?
#
loop_
_entity_poly.entity_id
_entity_poly.type
_entity_poly.pdbx_seq_one_letter_code
_entity_poly.pdbx_strand_id
1 'polypeptide(L)'
;MAGLIWIHEEALRSSHPIVSSAPDFQAVFCWDADYMRRADIGQKRQLFIYECLLELDIEIYQGPAKDVLQALAEQRAITEIIVPDTPSPILLAEFAAVQSALPSMIFRRVPDHPFVTPTAAPDLGRFFRYWNKVRKQAMRHGGV
;
A
#
# COMPACT_ATOMS: atom_id res chain seq x y z
N MET A 1 15.87 -11.19 -11.79
CA MET A 1 15.85 -9.85 -11.14
C MET A 1 15.23 -9.97 -9.76
N ALA A 2 15.89 -9.43 -8.77
CA ALA A 2 15.39 -9.45 -7.41
C ALA A 2 14.56 -8.19 -7.14
N GLY A 3 13.44 -8.35 -6.46
CA GLY A 3 12.55 -7.25 -6.13
C GLY A 3 11.92 -7.42 -4.77
N LEU A 4 11.34 -6.34 -4.26
CA LEU A 4 10.60 -6.30 -3.02
C LEU A 4 9.23 -5.70 -3.25
N ILE A 5 8.26 -6.14 -2.46
CA ILE A 5 6.96 -5.48 -2.32
C ILE A 5 6.99 -4.70 -1.01
N TRP A 6 6.87 -3.39 -1.08
CA TRP A 6 6.78 -2.53 0.10
C TRP A 6 5.32 -2.27 0.42
N ILE A 7 4.81 -2.95 1.45
CA ILE A 7 3.41 -2.84 1.88
C ILE A 7 3.27 -1.70 2.89
N HIS A 8 2.20 -0.93 2.77
CA HIS A 8 1.81 0.11 3.73
C HIS A 8 0.44 -0.21 4.35
N GLU A 9 0.03 0.58 5.33
CA GLU A 9 -1.15 0.32 6.15
C GLU A 9 -2.48 0.37 5.40
N GLU A 10 -2.51 0.95 4.22
CA GLU A 10 -3.75 1.00 3.42
C GLU A 10 -3.97 -0.23 2.54
N ALA A 11 -2.99 -1.13 2.48
CA ALA A 11 -3.04 -2.29 1.58
C ALA A 11 -2.80 -3.61 2.32
N LEU A 12 -3.33 -3.75 3.52
CA LEU A 12 -3.13 -4.91 4.38
C LEU A 12 -4.16 -6.01 4.09
N ARG A 13 -4.17 -6.49 2.85
CA ARG A 13 -5.05 -7.59 2.47
C ARG A 13 -4.45 -8.43 1.34
N SER A 14 -4.72 -9.72 1.38
CA SER A 14 -4.20 -10.66 0.38
C SER A 14 -4.82 -10.47 -1.01
N SER A 15 -5.98 -9.81 -1.08
CA SER A 15 -6.69 -9.59 -2.34
C SER A 15 -6.16 -8.41 -3.16
N HIS A 16 -5.20 -7.63 -2.63
CA HIS A 16 -4.63 -6.53 -3.39
C HIS A 16 -3.88 -7.05 -4.63
N PRO A 17 -4.04 -6.41 -5.80
CA PRO A 17 -3.41 -6.88 -7.04
C PRO A 17 -1.89 -6.98 -6.98
N ILE A 18 -1.25 -6.27 -6.08
CA ILE A 18 0.20 -6.29 -5.95
C ILE A 18 0.74 -7.68 -5.63
N VAL A 19 -0.03 -8.48 -4.88
CA VAL A 19 0.37 -9.84 -4.50
C VAL A 19 0.48 -10.73 -5.73
N SER A 20 -0.47 -10.63 -6.65
CA SER A 20 -0.45 -11.41 -7.88
C SER A 20 0.45 -10.82 -8.96
N SER A 21 0.78 -9.53 -8.89
CA SER A 21 1.64 -8.88 -9.89
C SER A 21 3.11 -9.30 -9.79
N ALA A 22 3.53 -9.73 -8.61
CA ALA A 22 4.92 -10.14 -8.38
C ALA A 22 4.97 -11.26 -7.32
N PRO A 23 4.52 -12.48 -7.67
CA PRO A 23 4.39 -13.56 -6.68
C PRO A 23 5.73 -14.04 -6.11
N ASP A 24 6.84 -13.79 -6.82
CA ASP A 24 8.18 -14.17 -6.38
C ASP A 24 8.87 -13.11 -5.52
N PHE A 25 8.26 -11.94 -5.37
CA PHE A 25 8.83 -10.87 -4.56
C PHE A 25 8.39 -11.02 -3.11
N GLN A 26 9.33 -10.84 -2.19
CA GLN A 26 9.01 -10.84 -0.76
C GLN A 26 8.35 -9.53 -0.36
N ALA A 27 7.26 -9.62 0.39
CA ALA A 27 6.58 -8.46 0.95
C ALA A 27 7.21 -8.05 2.28
N VAL A 28 7.45 -6.76 2.44
CA VAL A 28 8.02 -6.19 3.66
C VAL A 28 7.18 -5.00 4.12
N PHE A 29 7.17 -4.77 5.43
CA PHE A 29 6.53 -3.61 6.06
C PHE A 29 7.55 -2.90 6.92
N CYS A 30 7.66 -1.58 6.76
CA CYS A 30 8.56 -0.76 7.55
C CYS A 30 7.79 -0.16 8.73
N TRP A 31 8.05 -0.66 9.94
CA TRP A 31 7.43 -0.16 11.16
C TRP A 31 8.19 1.07 11.64
N ASP A 32 7.70 2.25 11.23
CA ASP A 32 8.31 3.54 11.51
C ASP A 32 7.43 4.32 12.49
N ALA A 33 7.90 4.46 13.72
CA ALA A 33 7.16 5.16 14.78
C ALA A 33 6.95 6.64 14.45
N ASP A 34 7.92 7.28 13.81
CA ASP A 34 7.80 8.69 13.40
C ASP A 34 6.73 8.87 12.33
N TYR A 35 6.71 7.97 11.35
CA TYR A 35 5.66 7.97 10.32
C TYR A 35 4.28 7.80 10.96
N MET A 36 4.15 6.85 11.89
CA MET A 36 2.86 6.59 12.54
C MET A 36 2.35 7.79 13.33
N ARG A 37 3.27 8.55 13.96
CA ARG A 37 2.88 9.80 14.64
C ARG A 37 2.44 10.87 13.65
N ARG A 38 3.18 11.04 12.56
CA ARG A 38 2.81 12.02 11.51
C ARG A 38 1.49 11.68 10.84
N ALA A 39 1.21 10.40 10.67
CA ALA A 39 -0.04 9.90 10.08
C ALA A 39 -1.19 9.79 11.10
N ASP A 40 -0.95 10.15 12.36
CA ASP A 40 -1.92 10.09 13.45
C ASP A 40 -2.52 8.69 13.64
N ILE A 41 -1.68 7.68 13.58
CA ILE A 41 -2.09 6.28 13.78
C ILE A 41 -1.99 5.95 15.27
N GLY A 42 -3.15 5.80 15.92
CA GLY A 42 -3.24 5.50 17.35
C GLY A 42 -2.89 4.06 17.68
N GLN A 43 -2.79 3.75 18.98
CA GLN A 43 -2.38 2.42 19.46
C GLN A 43 -3.31 1.30 18.99
N LYS A 44 -4.62 1.51 19.00
CA LYS A 44 -5.59 0.50 18.56
C LYS A 44 -5.38 0.15 17.09
N ARG A 45 -5.14 1.15 16.26
CA ARG A 45 -4.90 0.95 14.84
C ARG A 45 -3.55 0.28 14.60
N GLN A 46 -2.53 0.63 15.39
CA GLN A 46 -1.23 -0.03 15.33
C GLN A 46 -1.34 -1.51 15.65
N LEU A 47 -2.11 -1.88 16.67
CA LEU A 47 -2.34 -3.29 17.01
C LEU A 47 -3.05 -4.01 15.87
N PHE A 48 -4.07 -3.40 15.29
CA PHE A 48 -4.79 -3.95 14.13
C PHE A 48 -3.84 -4.19 12.95
N ILE A 49 -2.99 -3.21 12.64
CA ILE A 49 -1.99 -3.33 11.57
C ILE A 49 -1.06 -4.51 11.84
N TYR A 50 -0.56 -4.62 13.06
CA TYR A 50 0.34 -5.71 13.45
C TYR A 50 -0.31 -7.08 13.29
N GLU A 51 -1.55 -7.23 13.74
CA GLU A 51 -2.31 -8.48 13.58
C GLU A 51 -2.51 -8.84 12.11
N CYS A 52 -2.83 -7.87 11.27
CA CYS A 52 -2.96 -8.09 9.82
C CYS A 52 -1.63 -8.54 9.20
N LEU A 53 -0.52 -7.93 9.60
CA LEU A 53 0.80 -8.29 9.09
C LEU A 53 1.18 -9.73 9.44
N LEU A 54 0.84 -10.17 10.64
CA LEU A 54 1.10 -11.56 11.06
C LEU A 54 0.31 -12.56 10.22
N GLU A 55 -0.94 -12.24 9.87
CA GLU A 55 -1.79 -13.11 9.06
C GLU A 55 -1.32 -13.20 7.60
N LEU A 56 -0.71 -12.13 7.09
CA LEU A 56 -0.30 -12.03 5.68
C LEU A 56 1.12 -12.52 5.42
N ASP A 57 1.82 -13.02 6.42
CA ASP A 57 3.21 -13.51 6.27
C ASP A 57 4.13 -12.46 5.65
N ILE A 58 4.07 -11.24 6.17
CA ILE A 58 4.88 -10.12 5.72
C ILE A 58 6.04 -9.92 6.68
N GLU A 59 7.25 -9.74 6.16
CA GLU A 59 8.42 -9.40 6.97
C GLU A 59 8.27 -7.99 7.53
N ILE A 60 8.47 -7.82 8.84
CA ILE A 60 8.34 -6.53 9.52
C ILE A 60 9.74 -6.06 9.94
N TYR A 61 10.10 -4.85 9.52
CA TYR A 61 11.35 -4.21 9.90
C TYR A 61 11.06 -2.90 10.62
N GLN A 62 11.79 -2.63 11.69
CA GLN A 62 11.63 -1.41 12.46
C GLN A 62 12.58 -0.34 11.95
N GLY A 63 12.07 0.84 11.63
CA GLY A 63 12.86 1.99 11.20
C GLY A 63 12.23 2.74 10.03
N PRO A 64 12.84 3.88 9.64
CA PRO A 64 12.40 4.65 8.49
C PRO A 64 12.48 3.83 7.20
N ALA A 65 11.46 3.96 6.35
CA ALA A 65 11.36 3.18 5.12
C ALA A 65 12.59 3.33 4.23
N LYS A 66 13.10 4.55 4.06
CA LYS A 66 14.29 4.81 3.23
C LYS A 66 15.51 4.02 3.72
N ASP A 67 15.70 3.93 5.03
CA ASP A 67 16.86 3.24 5.62
C ASP A 67 16.69 1.73 5.52
N VAL A 68 15.50 1.22 5.85
CA VAL A 68 15.19 -0.21 5.78
C VAL A 68 15.30 -0.72 4.35
N LEU A 69 14.69 -0.02 3.40
CA LEU A 69 14.70 -0.43 2.00
C LEU A 69 16.10 -0.33 1.38
N GLN A 70 16.87 0.66 1.77
CA GLN A 70 18.26 0.77 1.32
C GLN A 70 19.10 -0.42 1.82
N ALA A 71 18.98 -0.78 3.09
CA ALA A 71 19.69 -1.92 3.66
C ALA A 71 19.31 -3.23 2.98
N LEU A 72 18.01 -3.44 2.77
CA LEU A 72 17.52 -4.65 2.08
C LEU A 72 17.98 -4.70 0.61
N ALA A 73 17.98 -3.55 -0.07
CA ALA A 73 18.44 -3.47 -1.45
C ALA A 73 19.91 -3.87 -1.57
N GLU A 74 20.74 -3.45 -0.64
CA GLU A 74 22.16 -3.82 -0.61
C GLU A 74 22.36 -5.29 -0.28
N GLN A 75 21.66 -5.78 0.75
CA GLN A 75 21.82 -7.18 1.21
C GLN A 75 21.33 -8.19 0.18
N ARG A 76 20.26 -7.89 -0.54
CA ARG A 76 19.57 -8.82 -1.43
C ARG A 76 19.78 -8.51 -2.92
N ALA A 77 20.59 -7.53 -3.24
CA ALA A 77 20.81 -7.06 -4.62
C ALA A 77 19.49 -6.72 -5.31
N ILE A 78 18.62 -5.97 -4.62
CA ILE A 78 17.31 -5.59 -5.12
C ILE A 78 17.45 -4.52 -6.19
N THR A 79 16.73 -4.66 -7.30
CA THR A 79 16.73 -3.71 -8.39
C THR A 79 15.36 -3.05 -8.61
N GLU A 80 14.30 -3.63 -8.04
CA GLU A 80 12.94 -3.15 -8.22
C GLU A 80 12.19 -3.17 -6.89
N ILE A 81 11.47 -2.09 -6.59
CA ILE A 81 10.54 -2.01 -5.47
C ILE A 81 9.15 -1.72 -6.03
N ILE A 82 8.18 -2.55 -5.64
CA ILE A 82 6.79 -2.41 -6.00
C ILE A 82 6.04 -1.98 -4.75
N VAL A 83 5.15 -1.01 -4.88
CA VAL A 83 4.36 -0.49 -3.76
C VAL A 83 2.91 -0.32 -4.19
N PRO A 84 1.93 -0.61 -3.30
CA PRO A 84 0.55 -0.33 -3.59
C PRO A 84 0.31 1.17 -3.75
N ASP A 85 -0.36 1.58 -4.82
CA ASP A 85 -0.66 2.98 -5.04
C ASP A 85 -1.63 3.50 -3.99
N THR A 86 -1.59 4.80 -3.73
CA THR A 86 -2.42 5.45 -2.73
C THR A 86 -2.64 6.91 -3.10
N PRO A 87 -3.81 7.49 -2.76
CA PRO A 87 -4.01 8.93 -2.85
C PRO A 87 -3.52 9.70 -1.62
N SER A 88 -3.05 9.02 -0.56
CA SER A 88 -2.64 9.65 0.69
C SER A 88 -1.41 10.54 0.51
N PRO A 89 -1.49 11.86 0.81
CA PRO A 89 -0.33 12.75 0.69
C PRO A 89 0.86 12.34 1.56
N ILE A 90 0.59 11.78 2.74
CA ILE A 90 1.64 11.34 3.66
C ILE A 90 2.42 10.17 3.08
N LEU A 91 1.71 9.18 2.53
CA LEU A 91 2.35 8.03 1.88
C LEU A 91 3.06 8.44 0.59
N LEU A 92 2.48 9.34 -0.19
CA LEU A 92 3.15 9.85 -1.40
C LEU A 92 4.46 10.56 -1.06
N ALA A 93 4.51 11.28 0.06
CA ALA A 93 5.75 11.89 0.54
C ALA A 93 6.78 10.84 0.95
N GLU A 94 6.34 9.75 1.58
CA GLU A 94 7.22 8.61 1.90
C GLU A 94 7.80 7.96 0.64
N PHE A 95 6.97 7.78 -0.39
CA PHE A 95 7.42 7.24 -1.68
C PHE A 95 8.50 8.14 -2.30
N ALA A 96 8.28 9.46 -2.28
CA ALA A 96 9.24 10.42 -2.80
C ALA A 96 10.56 10.38 -2.05
N ALA A 97 10.52 10.26 -0.72
CA ALA A 97 11.71 10.16 0.11
C ALA A 97 12.52 8.89 -0.22
N VAL A 98 11.86 7.76 -0.42
CA VAL A 98 12.50 6.51 -0.79
C VAL A 98 13.11 6.60 -2.20
N GLN A 99 12.37 7.15 -3.16
CA GLN A 99 12.87 7.34 -4.52
C GLN A 99 14.11 8.23 -4.55
N SER A 100 14.14 9.29 -3.74
CA SER A 100 15.30 10.18 -3.63
C SER A 100 16.50 9.49 -3.00
N ALA A 101 16.28 8.62 -2.03
CA ALA A 101 17.33 7.85 -1.37
C ALA A 101 17.89 6.72 -2.25
N LEU A 102 17.10 6.22 -3.19
CA LEU A 102 17.45 5.09 -4.05
C LEU A 102 17.25 5.46 -5.53
N PRO A 103 18.05 6.39 -6.08
CA PRO A 103 17.79 6.94 -7.42
C PRO A 103 17.97 5.94 -8.56
N SER A 104 18.73 4.87 -8.36
CA SER A 104 18.94 3.83 -9.37
C SER A 104 17.91 2.70 -9.30
N MET A 105 17.05 2.72 -8.28
CA MET A 105 16.03 1.68 -8.09
C MET A 105 14.86 1.89 -9.05
N ILE A 106 14.38 0.80 -9.65
CA ILE A 106 13.11 0.81 -10.38
C ILE A 106 12.00 0.84 -9.33
N PHE A 107 11.15 1.85 -9.39
CA PHE A 107 10.07 2.04 -8.42
C PHE A 107 8.74 2.03 -9.16
N ARG A 108 7.88 1.07 -8.85
CA ARG A 108 6.60 0.88 -9.54
C ARG A 108 5.45 0.87 -8.55
N ARG A 109 4.43 1.68 -8.82
CA ARG A 109 3.19 1.72 -8.03
C ARG A 109 2.13 0.86 -8.72
N VAL A 110 1.49 -0.01 -7.96
CA VAL A 110 0.45 -0.92 -8.47
C VAL A 110 -0.90 -0.46 -7.93
N PRO A 111 -1.82 -0.06 -8.80
CA PRO A 111 -3.14 0.38 -8.36
C PRO A 111 -3.97 -0.77 -7.81
N ASP A 112 -4.83 -0.46 -6.86
CA ASP A 112 -5.83 -1.39 -6.35
C ASP A 112 -6.90 -1.62 -7.43
N HIS A 113 -7.72 -2.65 -7.23
CA HIS A 113 -8.89 -2.83 -8.07
C HIS A 113 -9.79 -1.60 -7.98
N PRO A 114 -10.31 -1.10 -9.10
CA PRO A 114 -11.19 0.05 -9.05
C PRO A 114 -12.40 -0.30 -8.20
N PHE A 115 -12.75 0.60 -7.30
CA PHE A 115 -13.87 0.46 -6.39
C PHE A 115 -15.19 0.31 -7.17
N VAL A 116 -15.29 1.04 -8.26
CA VAL A 116 -16.37 0.95 -9.24
C VAL A 116 -15.79 1.09 -10.63
N THR A 117 -16.15 0.17 -11.52
CA THR A 117 -15.77 0.27 -12.93
C THR A 117 -17.01 0.68 -13.72
N PRO A 118 -17.20 1.98 -14.05
CA PRO A 118 -18.31 2.37 -14.89
C PRO A 118 -18.09 1.85 -16.31
N THR A 119 -19.07 1.16 -16.85
CA THR A 119 -19.00 0.59 -18.20
C THR A 119 -19.49 1.53 -19.29
N ALA A 120 -20.08 2.66 -18.91
CA ALA A 120 -20.56 3.69 -19.83
C ALA A 120 -20.63 5.05 -19.15
N ALA A 121 -20.57 6.14 -19.93
CA ALA A 121 -20.81 7.48 -19.43
C ALA A 121 -22.26 7.57 -18.91
N PRO A 122 -22.48 7.83 -17.60
CA PRO A 122 -23.82 7.84 -17.04
C PRO A 122 -24.60 9.09 -17.48
N ASP A 123 -25.87 8.92 -17.83
CA ASP A 123 -26.80 10.04 -17.82
C ASP A 123 -27.18 10.37 -16.38
N LEU A 124 -27.80 11.53 -16.15
CA LEU A 124 -28.10 11.98 -14.78
C LEU A 124 -29.08 11.04 -14.04
N GLY A 125 -30.04 10.44 -14.75
CA GLY A 125 -30.98 9.50 -14.13
C GLY A 125 -30.30 8.22 -13.69
N ARG A 126 -29.39 7.71 -14.50
CA ARG A 126 -28.59 6.54 -14.16
C ARG A 126 -27.53 6.86 -13.11
N PHE A 127 -27.05 8.11 -13.08
CA PHE A 127 -26.07 8.55 -12.10
C PHE A 127 -26.58 8.38 -10.68
N PHE A 128 -27.84 8.76 -10.37
CA PHE A 128 -28.37 8.62 -9.03
C PHE A 128 -28.53 7.14 -8.62
N ARG A 129 -28.93 6.27 -9.52
CA ARG A 129 -28.98 4.83 -9.24
C ARG A 129 -27.60 4.25 -9.03
N TYR A 130 -26.64 4.66 -9.86
CA TYR A 130 -25.25 4.27 -9.76
C TYR A 130 -24.66 4.75 -8.42
N TRP A 131 -24.88 6.02 -8.06
CA TRP A 131 -24.39 6.58 -6.81
C TRP A 131 -24.93 5.83 -5.58
N ASN A 132 -26.20 5.50 -5.58
CA ASN A 132 -26.79 4.72 -4.48
C ASN A 132 -26.16 3.33 -4.36
N LYS A 133 -25.86 2.70 -5.45
CA LYS A 133 -25.16 1.40 -5.50
C LYS A 133 -23.75 1.51 -4.96
N VAL A 134 -23.00 2.50 -5.42
CA VAL A 134 -21.63 2.77 -5.01
C VAL A 134 -21.57 3.11 -3.52
N ARG A 135 -22.49 3.95 -3.04
CA ARG A 135 -22.53 4.34 -1.63
C ARG A 135 -22.72 3.14 -0.71
N LYS A 136 -23.56 2.19 -1.09
CA LYS A 136 -23.75 0.95 -0.33
C LYS A 136 -22.48 0.11 -0.28
N GLN A 137 -21.76 -0.01 -1.39
CA GLN A 137 -20.49 -0.73 -1.44
C GLN A 137 -19.42 -0.01 -0.61
N ALA A 138 -19.34 1.32 -0.70
CA ALA A 138 -18.41 2.12 0.10
C ALA A 138 -18.63 1.91 1.59
N MET A 139 -19.89 1.89 2.04
CA MET A 139 -20.21 1.67 3.45
C MET A 139 -19.86 0.26 3.92
N ARG A 140 -19.93 -0.75 3.07
CA ARG A 140 -19.50 -2.11 3.42
C ARG A 140 -18.00 -2.22 3.64
N HIS A 141 -17.20 -1.47 2.89
CA HIS A 141 -15.74 -1.51 3.00
C HIS A 141 -15.18 -0.50 4.00
N GLY A 142 -15.91 0.58 4.27
CA GLY A 142 -15.52 1.60 5.22
C GLY A 142 -16.08 1.42 6.62
N GLY A 143 -16.92 0.42 6.86
CA GLY A 143 -17.66 0.21 8.09
C GLY A 143 -16.97 -0.65 9.13
N VAL A 144 -15.69 -0.53 9.27
CA VAL A 144 -14.94 -1.31 10.27
C VAL A 144 -14.66 -0.45 11.50
#